data_03dffe1942e4c3a4bae0d1167af1da3a
#
_entry.id   03dffe1942e4c3a4bae0d1167af1da3a
#
_cell.length_a   1.000
_cell.length_b   1.000
_cell.length_c   1.000
_cell.angle_alpha   90.00
_cell.angle_beta   90.00
_cell.angle_gamma   90.00
#
_symmetry.space_group_name_H-M   'P 1'
#
loop_
_entity.id
_entity.type
_entity.pdbx_description
1 polymer ?
#
loop_
_entity_poly.entity_id
_entity_poly.type
_entity_poly.pdbx_seq_one_letter_code
_entity_poly.pdbx_strand_id
1 'polypeptide(L)'
;IAGAGVYYGNLSKELDQEGCIHSLDTNLAGVLHAFEIARDIMLPKKQGHLVAISSIAGLLEYRDASVYSKSKRAVNYLCEAYREALRGTGIYVTNILPGYIATQRLYDVNGETMRKKPFLLSEEEAVNISMQAITEKRERIIFPRRMKIAVSILSKFPKSVINFLFLLTEKRKA
;
A
#
# COMPACT_ATOMS: atom_id res chain seq x y z
N ILE A 1 -3.33 -13.41 5.68
CA ILE A 1 -3.35 -11.99 5.30
C ILE A 1 -2.28 -11.27 6.09
N ALA A 2 -1.32 -10.62 5.40
CA ALA A 2 -0.30 -9.75 5.98
C ALA A 2 -0.80 -8.29 5.93
N GLY A 3 -1.34 -7.78 7.04
CA GLY A 3 -1.99 -6.48 7.14
C GLY A 3 -1.37 -5.52 8.15
N ALA A 4 -0.37 -5.96 8.93
CA ALA A 4 0.33 -5.07 9.85
C ALA A 4 1.00 -3.92 9.10
N GLY A 5 0.97 -2.72 9.68
CA GLY A 5 1.59 -1.57 9.06
C GLY A 5 1.61 -0.36 9.98
N VAL A 6 2.71 0.36 9.93
CA VAL A 6 2.87 1.63 10.64
C VAL A 6 3.07 2.77 9.63
N TYR A 7 2.48 3.91 9.91
CA TYR A 7 2.72 5.12 9.15
C TYR A 7 3.85 5.89 9.83
N TYR A 8 4.93 6.06 9.10
CA TYR A 8 5.99 6.96 9.47
C TYR A 8 5.95 8.14 8.49
N GLY A 9 5.59 9.31 9.04
CA GLY A 9 5.32 10.51 8.26
C GLY A 9 6.56 11.13 7.64
N ASN A 10 6.35 12.12 6.83
CA ASN A 10 7.39 13.05 6.42
C ASN A 10 7.62 14.03 7.58
N LEU A 11 8.70 13.93 8.45
CA LEU A 11 9.88 14.49 7.93
C LEU A 11 10.00 15.97 8.23
N SER A 12 10.26 16.26 9.48
CA SER A 12 11.33 17.19 9.76
C SER A 12 12.52 16.76 8.88
N LYS A 13 13.33 17.67 8.42
CA LYS A 13 14.48 17.43 7.53
C LYS A 13 15.51 16.43 8.10
N GLU A 14 15.27 15.88 9.27
CA GLU A 14 16.06 14.87 9.96
C GLU A 14 15.39 13.51 9.83
N LEU A 15 16.10 12.58 9.21
CA LEU A 15 15.71 11.18 9.18
C LEU A 15 15.91 10.60 10.58
N ASP A 16 14.82 10.34 11.28
CA ASP A 16 14.84 9.48 12.46
C ASP A 16 15.11 8.04 12.03
N GLN A 17 16.31 7.56 12.34
CA GLN A 17 16.76 6.22 11.95
C GLN A 17 15.88 5.14 12.57
N GLU A 18 15.52 5.26 13.83
CA GLU A 18 14.72 4.28 14.56
C GLU A 18 13.32 4.14 13.95
N GLY A 19 12.64 5.25 13.69
CA GLY A 19 11.34 5.25 13.04
C GLY A 19 11.38 4.72 11.60
N CYS A 20 12.46 4.99 10.86
CA CYS A 20 12.67 4.40 9.53
C CYS A 20 12.80 2.88 9.59
N ILE A 21 13.64 2.36 10.49
CA ILE A 21 13.86 0.92 10.70
C ILE A 21 12.53 0.28 11.11
N HIS A 22 11.86 0.80 12.13
CA HIS A 22 10.57 0.28 12.60
C HIS A 22 9.52 0.24 11.49
N SER A 23 9.48 1.27 10.63
CA SER A 23 8.56 1.30 9.49
C SER A 23 8.89 0.23 8.45
N LEU A 24 10.16 0.01 8.13
CA LEU A 24 10.58 -1.00 7.17
C LEU A 24 10.39 -2.42 7.72
N ASP A 25 10.73 -2.64 8.97
CA ASP A 25 10.55 -3.94 9.63
C ASP A 25 9.08 -4.33 9.69
N THR A 26 8.20 -3.41 10.10
CA THR A 26 6.76 -3.71 10.17
C THR A 26 6.14 -3.84 8.78
N ASN A 27 6.37 -2.87 7.89
CA ASN A 27 5.63 -2.76 6.64
C ASN A 27 6.13 -3.69 5.55
N LEU A 28 7.42 -4.03 5.55
CA LEU A 28 8.05 -4.86 4.51
C LEU A 28 8.53 -6.20 5.05
N ALA A 29 9.42 -6.22 6.05
CA ALA A 29 9.95 -7.47 6.59
C ALA A 29 8.84 -8.33 7.22
N GLY A 30 7.87 -7.71 7.92
CA GLY A 30 6.70 -8.40 8.46
C GLY A 30 5.86 -9.09 7.38
N VAL A 31 5.67 -8.45 6.21
CA VAL A 31 4.97 -9.08 5.08
C VAL A 31 5.79 -10.23 4.50
N LEU A 32 7.10 -10.04 4.33
CA LEU A 32 8.01 -11.06 3.83
C LEU A 32 7.99 -12.30 4.73
N HIS A 33 8.19 -12.14 6.04
CA HIS A 33 8.18 -13.25 6.99
C HIS A 33 6.84 -13.99 6.99
N ALA A 34 5.72 -13.27 6.98
CA ALA A 34 4.40 -13.88 6.90
C ALA A 34 4.19 -14.69 5.60
N PHE A 35 4.71 -14.18 4.48
CA PHE A 35 4.61 -14.85 3.20
C PHE A 35 5.50 -16.10 3.15
N GLU A 36 6.75 -16.04 3.66
CA GLU A 36 7.66 -17.18 3.69
C GLU A 36 7.08 -18.33 4.52
N ILE A 37 6.65 -18.05 5.75
CA ILE A 37 6.05 -19.08 6.63
C ILE A 37 4.79 -19.67 5.99
N ALA A 38 3.91 -18.84 5.47
CA ALA A 38 2.67 -19.30 4.85
C ALA A 38 2.95 -20.10 3.57
N ARG A 39 3.90 -19.67 2.73
CA ARG A 39 4.33 -20.38 1.52
C ARG A 39 4.80 -21.80 1.86
N ASP A 40 5.65 -21.95 2.87
CA ASP A 40 6.22 -23.25 3.24
C ASP A 40 5.13 -24.22 3.70
N ILE A 41 4.06 -23.73 4.34
CA ILE A 41 2.88 -24.51 4.73
C ILE A 41 1.99 -24.86 3.53
N MET A 42 1.89 -23.96 2.54
CA MET A 42 0.97 -24.08 1.41
C MET A 42 1.56 -24.90 0.24
N LEU A 43 2.88 -24.79 -0.01
CA LEU A 43 3.53 -25.45 -1.16
C LEU A 43 3.32 -26.97 -1.20
N PRO A 44 3.49 -27.73 -0.10
CA PRO A 44 3.25 -29.19 -0.11
C PRO A 44 1.81 -29.55 -0.45
N LYS A 45 0.87 -28.65 -0.07
CA LYS A 45 -0.57 -28.86 -0.29
C LYS A 45 -1.02 -28.42 -1.68
N LYS A 46 -0.16 -27.76 -2.44
CA LYS A 46 -0.48 -27.12 -3.74
C LYS A 46 -1.75 -26.27 -3.70
N GLN A 47 -2.02 -25.66 -2.58
CA GLN A 47 -3.23 -24.87 -2.34
C GLN A 47 -2.93 -23.77 -1.31
N GLY A 48 -3.29 -22.54 -1.65
CA GLY A 48 -3.14 -21.43 -0.72
C GLY A 48 -3.47 -20.08 -1.32
N HIS A 49 -3.47 -19.07 -0.45
CA HIS A 49 -3.70 -17.71 -0.86
C HIS A 49 -2.94 -16.73 0.05
N LEU A 50 -1.93 -16.10 -0.49
CA LEU A 50 -1.17 -15.04 0.17
C LEU A 50 -1.84 -13.69 -0.13
N VAL A 51 -2.10 -12.91 0.90
CA VAL A 51 -2.74 -11.60 0.76
C VAL A 51 -1.92 -10.56 1.50
N ALA A 52 -1.53 -9.49 0.81
CA ALA A 52 -0.89 -8.33 1.43
C ALA A 52 -1.78 -7.09 1.36
N ILE A 53 -1.79 -6.31 2.44
CA ILE A 53 -2.39 -4.98 2.47
C ILE A 53 -1.29 -3.94 2.28
N SER A 54 -1.18 -3.44 1.05
CA SER A 54 -0.27 -2.38 0.66
C SER A 54 -0.94 -1.00 0.80
N SER A 55 -0.74 -0.12 -0.15
CA SER A 55 -1.40 1.19 -0.22
C SER A 55 -1.27 1.77 -1.62
N ILE A 56 -2.22 2.60 -2.00
CA ILE A 56 -2.13 3.46 -3.19
C ILE A 56 -0.95 4.42 -3.11
N ALA A 57 -0.49 4.77 -1.90
CA ALA A 57 0.68 5.62 -1.66
C ALA A 57 1.98 5.01 -2.24
N GLY A 58 2.04 3.69 -2.42
CA GLY A 58 3.17 3.00 -3.07
C GLY A 58 3.15 3.03 -4.59
N LEU A 59 2.15 3.63 -5.24
CA LEU A 59 2.02 3.62 -6.70
C LEU A 59 2.72 4.78 -7.39
N LEU A 60 2.74 5.95 -6.77
CA LEU A 60 3.38 7.13 -7.32
C LEU A 60 4.80 7.28 -6.77
N GLU A 61 5.73 7.55 -7.67
CA GLU A 61 7.11 7.85 -7.31
C GLU A 61 7.36 9.35 -7.49
N TYR A 62 7.63 10.02 -6.38
CA TYR A 62 7.99 11.44 -6.36
C TYR A 62 9.09 11.69 -5.34
N ARG A 63 9.77 12.84 -5.47
CA ARG A 63 11.00 13.17 -4.75
C ARG A 63 10.86 13.02 -3.22
N ASP A 64 9.80 13.60 -2.67
CA ASP A 64 9.59 13.70 -1.22
C ASP A 64 8.63 12.63 -0.71
N ALA A 65 8.55 11.47 -1.42
CA ALA A 65 7.75 10.34 -0.98
C ALA A 65 8.26 9.80 0.36
N SER A 66 7.35 9.65 1.33
CA SER A 66 7.66 9.18 2.68
C SER A 66 8.26 7.78 2.71
N VAL A 67 8.95 7.43 3.80
CA VAL A 67 9.41 6.06 4.06
C VAL A 67 8.24 5.08 3.98
N TYR A 68 7.07 5.47 4.51
CA TYR A 68 5.84 4.69 4.36
C TYR A 68 5.50 4.41 2.88
N SER A 69 5.48 5.44 2.04
CA SER A 69 5.17 5.25 0.60
C SER A 69 6.18 4.34 -0.08
N LYS A 70 7.46 4.47 0.27
CA LYS A 70 8.54 3.64 -0.27
C LYS A 70 8.44 2.19 0.23
N SER A 71 8.12 1.96 1.51
CA SER A 71 7.89 0.62 2.04
C SER A 71 6.69 -0.06 1.39
N LYS A 72 5.56 0.65 1.19
CA LYS A 72 4.39 0.12 0.50
C LYS A 72 4.65 -0.16 -0.99
N ARG A 73 5.54 0.60 -1.62
CA ARG A 73 6.02 0.29 -2.97
C ARG A 73 6.81 -1.02 -2.99
N ALA A 74 7.71 -1.21 -2.04
CA ALA A 74 8.47 -2.45 -1.91
C ALA A 74 7.54 -3.67 -1.73
N VAL A 75 6.47 -3.55 -0.93
CA VAL A 75 5.43 -4.60 -0.80
C VAL A 75 4.75 -4.88 -2.14
N ASN A 76 4.50 -3.86 -2.98
CA ASN A 76 3.92 -4.11 -4.30
C ASN A 76 4.83 -5.00 -5.16
N TYR A 77 6.13 -4.69 -5.22
CA TYR A 77 7.12 -5.51 -5.94
C TYR A 77 7.27 -6.91 -5.33
N LEU A 78 7.25 -7.01 -4.00
CA LEU A 78 7.28 -8.30 -3.31
C LEU A 78 6.11 -9.19 -3.75
N CYS A 79 4.88 -8.65 -3.78
CA CYS A 79 3.71 -9.39 -4.25
C CYS A 79 3.83 -9.84 -5.71
N GLU A 80 4.42 -9.01 -6.57
CA GLU A 80 4.67 -9.36 -7.97
C GLU A 80 5.68 -10.51 -8.07
N ALA A 81 6.81 -10.43 -7.34
CA ALA A 81 7.83 -11.48 -7.30
C ALA A 81 7.26 -12.83 -6.81
N TYR A 82 6.47 -12.80 -5.71
CA TYR A 82 5.83 -14.02 -5.20
C TYR A 82 4.81 -14.60 -6.19
N ARG A 83 4.07 -13.78 -6.90
CA ARG A 83 3.12 -14.24 -7.92
C ARG A 83 3.82 -14.96 -9.05
N GLU A 84 4.94 -14.40 -9.53
CA GLU A 84 5.76 -15.05 -10.56
C GLU A 84 6.35 -16.37 -10.07
N ALA A 85 6.95 -16.37 -8.88
CA ALA A 85 7.59 -17.56 -8.31
C ALA A 85 6.58 -18.69 -8.00
N LEU A 86 5.34 -18.36 -7.67
CA LEU A 86 4.31 -19.32 -7.29
C LEU A 86 3.38 -19.71 -8.45
N ARG A 87 3.68 -19.24 -9.67
CA ARG A 87 2.88 -19.56 -10.85
C ARG A 87 2.79 -21.09 -11.06
N GLY A 88 1.58 -21.59 -11.23
CA GLY A 88 1.34 -23.03 -11.43
C GLY A 88 1.40 -23.90 -10.18
N THR A 89 1.69 -23.34 -9.00
CA THR A 89 1.76 -24.12 -7.75
C THR A 89 0.42 -24.31 -7.04
N GLY A 90 -0.66 -23.66 -7.52
CA GLY A 90 -1.97 -23.64 -6.84
C GLY A 90 -2.07 -22.61 -5.71
N ILE A 91 -1.04 -21.76 -5.52
CA ILE A 91 -1.03 -20.68 -4.53
C ILE A 91 -1.25 -19.34 -5.23
N TYR A 92 -2.26 -18.60 -4.78
CA TYR A 92 -2.59 -17.28 -5.30
C TYR A 92 -1.94 -16.18 -4.47
N VAL A 93 -1.74 -15.01 -5.10
CA VAL A 93 -1.21 -13.82 -4.41
C VAL A 93 -2.08 -12.62 -4.75
N THR A 94 -2.74 -12.06 -3.73
CA THR A 94 -3.55 -10.84 -3.87
C THR A 94 -2.85 -9.67 -3.17
N ASN A 95 -2.68 -8.57 -3.91
CA ASN A 95 -2.20 -7.30 -3.38
C ASN A 95 -3.36 -6.29 -3.30
N ILE A 96 -3.72 -5.88 -2.09
CA ILE A 96 -4.78 -4.91 -1.82
C ILE A 96 -4.15 -3.54 -1.63
N LEU A 97 -4.56 -2.56 -2.44
CA LEU A 97 -4.03 -1.20 -2.43
C LEU A 97 -5.15 -0.20 -2.13
N PRO A 98 -5.49 -0.01 -0.85
CA PRO A 98 -6.47 0.97 -0.45
C PRO A 98 -5.96 2.40 -0.59
N GLY A 99 -6.89 3.32 -0.86
CA GLY A 99 -6.71 4.75 -0.66
C GLY A 99 -6.97 5.16 0.79
N TYR A 100 -7.64 6.29 0.98
CA TYR A 100 -7.99 6.74 2.32
C TYR A 100 -9.22 5.98 2.84
N ILE A 101 -9.06 5.38 4.03
CA ILE A 101 -10.12 4.68 4.77
C ILE A 101 -10.34 5.41 6.08
N ALA A 102 -11.58 5.61 6.49
CA ALA A 102 -11.99 6.33 7.70
C ALA A 102 -11.69 5.52 8.97
N THR A 103 -10.43 5.15 9.19
CA THR A 103 -9.97 4.45 10.39
C THR A 103 -9.60 5.43 11.49
N GLN A 104 -9.73 5.00 12.76
CA GLN A 104 -9.28 5.80 13.90
C GLN A 104 -7.83 6.27 13.71
N ARG A 105 -6.94 5.39 13.26
CA ARG A 105 -5.54 5.72 12.99
C ARG A 105 -5.36 6.84 11.95
N LEU A 106 -6.20 6.88 10.91
CA LEU A 106 -6.13 7.95 9.92
C LEU A 106 -6.56 9.29 10.54
N TYR A 107 -7.53 9.26 11.48
CA TYR A 107 -7.93 10.43 12.26
C TYR A 107 -6.79 10.91 13.17
N ASP A 108 -6.12 10.00 13.88
CA ASP A 108 -5.02 10.33 14.78
C ASP A 108 -3.86 11.02 14.05
N VAL A 109 -3.55 10.58 12.84
CA VAL A 109 -2.45 11.14 12.02
C VAL A 109 -2.83 12.46 11.34
N ASN A 110 -4.10 12.66 10.94
CA ASN A 110 -4.51 13.78 10.10
C ASN A 110 -5.42 14.81 10.82
N GLY A 111 -5.93 14.50 12.01
CA GLY A 111 -6.84 15.37 12.75
C GLY A 111 -8.04 15.79 11.90
N GLU A 112 -8.45 17.06 12.04
CA GLU A 112 -9.60 17.61 11.29
C GLU A 112 -9.40 17.63 9.76
N THR A 113 -8.15 17.57 9.29
CA THR A 113 -7.86 17.56 7.85
C THR A 113 -8.30 16.27 7.17
N MET A 114 -8.62 15.25 7.95
CA MET A 114 -9.06 13.97 7.42
C MET A 114 -10.33 14.09 6.57
N ARG A 115 -11.32 14.90 6.98
CA ARG A 115 -12.56 15.12 6.24
C ARG A 115 -12.33 15.71 4.84
N LYS A 116 -11.16 16.31 4.61
CA LYS A 116 -10.74 16.89 3.33
C LYS A 116 -10.01 15.88 2.43
N LYS A 117 -9.78 14.64 2.89
CA LYS A 117 -9.11 13.62 2.07
C LYS A 117 -10.00 13.20 0.90
N PRO A 118 -9.47 13.17 -0.34
CA PRO A 118 -10.27 12.85 -1.50
C PRO A 118 -10.69 11.37 -1.48
N PHE A 119 -11.95 11.12 -1.81
CA PHE A 119 -12.48 9.77 -2.01
C PHE A 119 -12.33 8.86 -0.78
N LEU A 120 -12.58 9.41 0.40
CA LEU A 120 -12.56 8.68 1.66
C LEU A 120 -13.64 7.58 1.65
N LEU A 121 -13.26 6.35 2.01
CA LEU A 121 -14.17 5.22 2.17
C LEU A 121 -14.38 4.91 3.65
N SER A 122 -15.52 4.33 3.98
CA SER A 122 -15.73 3.71 5.30
C SER A 122 -14.91 2.43 5.44
N GLU A 123 -14.71 1.99 6.68
CA GLU A 123 -14.05 0.71 6.97
C GLU A 123 -14.83 -0.45 6.37
N GLU A 124 -16.16 -0.45 6.50
CA GLU A 124 -17.04 -1.48 5.96
C GLU A 124 -16.94 -1.60 4.43
N GLU A 125 -16.99 -0.48 3.70
CA GLU A 125 -16.79 -0.48 2.25
C GLU A 125 -15.43 -1.05 1.86
N ALA A 126 -14.37 -0.66 2.57
CA ALA A 126 -13.02 -1.14 2.30
C ALA A 126 -12.87 -2.64 2.56
N VAL A 127 -13.48 -3.15 3.65
CA VAL A 127 -13.51 -4.58 3.96
C VAL A 127 -14.26 -5.34 2.88
N ASN A 128 -15.46 -4.89 2.50
CA ASN A 128 -16.28 -5.56 1.48
C ASN A 128 -15.54 -5.67 0.13
N ILE A 129 -14.90 -4.58 -0.33
CA ILE A 129 -14.10 -4.59 -1.57
C ILE A 129 -12.92 -5.55 -1.44
N SER A 130 -12.25 -5.55 -0.30
CA SER A 130 -11.09 -6.41 -0.04
C SER A 130 -11.47 -7.89 -0.02
N MET A 131 -12.55 -8.24 0.68
CA MET A 131 -13.05 -9.62 0.76
C MET A 131 -13.50 -10.14 -0.59
N GLN A 132 -14.20 -9.32 -1.38
CA GLN A 132 -14.56 -9.69 -2.75
C GLN A 132 -13.30 -10.00 -3.59
N ALA A 133 -12.27 -9.14 -3.53
CA ALA A 133 -11.04 -9.36 -4.28
C ALA A 133 -10.30 -10.63 -3.86
N ILE A 134 -10.32 -10.96 -2.57
CA ILE A 134 -9.74 -12.20 -2.03
C ILE A 134 -10.53 -13.41 -2.54
N THR A 135 -11.85 -13.40 -2.45
CA THR A 135 -12.72 -14.49 -2.91
C THR A 135 -12.56 -14.75 -4.40
N GLU A 136 -12.47 -13.69 -5.19
CA GLU A 136 -12.26 -13.76 -6.64
C GLU A 136 -10.78 -14.03 -7.04
N LYS A 137 -9.88 -14.18 -6.05
CA LYS A 137 -8.44 -14.40 -6.27
C LYS A 137 -7.81 -13.37 -7.20
N ARG A 138 -8.25 -12.11 -7.10
CA ARG A 138 -7.70 -11.03 -7.91
C ARG A 138 -6.23 -10.80 -7.57
N GLU A 139 -5.39 -10.71 -8.56
CA GLU A 139 -3.95 -10.44 -8.36
C GLU A 139 -3.71 -9.10 -7.68
N ARG A 140 -4.52 -8.10 -8.02
CA ARG A 140 -4.37 -6.74 -7.52
C ARG A 140 -5.70 -6.02 -7.51
N ILE A 141 -6.00 -5.33 -6.39
CA ILE A 141 -7.15 -4.45 -6.29
C ILE A 141 -6.72 -3.07 -5.79
N ILE A 142 -7.12 -2.03 -6.50
CA ILE A 142 -6.88 -0.62 -6.16
C ILE A 142 -8.25 0.03 -5.99
N PHE A 143 -8.48 0.63 -4.84
CA PHE A 143 -9.72 1.34 -4.55
C PHE A 143 -9.49 2.61 -3.72
N PRO A 144 -10.40 3.61 -3.77
CA PRO A 144 -11.60 3.67 -4.62
C PRO A 144 -11.27 3.85 -6.11
N ARG A 145 -12.22 3.51 -6.97
CA ARG A 145 -12.03 3.54 -8.45
C ARG A 145 -11.56 4.90 -8.97
N ARG A 146 -12.09 6.00 -8.42
CA ARG A 146 -11.69 7.36 -8.82
C ARG A 146 -10.22 7.62 -8.54
N MET A 147 -9.72 7.17 -7.39
CA MET A 147 -8.30 7.31 -7.04
C MET A 147 -7.41 6.41 -7.89
N LYS A 148 -7.88 5.18 -8.22
CA LYS A 148 -7.20 4.31 -9.18
C LYS A 148 -6.99 5.02 -10.52
N ILE A 149 -8.04 5.65 -11.07
CA ILE A 149 -7.96 6.38 -12.34
C ILE A 149 -6.97 7.53 -12.24
N ALA A 150 -7.07 8.36 -11.19
CA ALA A 150 -6.17 9.49 -10.99
C ALA A 150 -4.69 9.05 -10.93
N VAL A 151 -4.39 8.02 -10.14
CA VAL A 151 -3.01 7.49 -10.02
C VAL A 151 -2.55 6.86 -11.33
N SER A 152 -3.43 6.13 -12.04
CA SER A 152 -3.09 5.52 -13.32
C SER A 152 -2.78 6.55 -14.41
N ILE A 153 -3.42 7.71 -14.37
CA ILE A 153 -3.10 8.83 -15.26
C ILE A 153 -1.77 9.45 -14.85
N LEU A 154 -1.61 9.78 -13.56
CA LEU A 154 -0.40 10.41 -13.05
C LEU A 154 0.85 9.54 -13.27
N SER A 155 0.74 8.23 -13.12
CA SER A 155 1.87 7.30 -13.31
C SER A 155 2.43 7.25 -14.75
N LYS A 156 1.70 7.78 -15.72
CA LYS A 156 2.15 7.89 -17.13
C LYS A 156 3.04 9.11 -17.37
N PHE A 157 3.05 10.06 -16.44
CA PHE A 157 3.87 11.27 -16.58
C PHE A 157 5.30 11.03 -16.06
N PRO A 158 6.31 11.70 -16.63
CA PRO A 158 7.66 11.70 -16.09
C PRO A 158 7.70 12.16 -14.63
N LYS A 159 8.65 11.63 -13.85
CA LYS A 159 8.82 12.00 -12.42
C LYS A 159 8.93 13.52 -12.21
N SER A 160 9.55 14.25 -13.14
CA SER A 160 9.65 15.72 -13.10
C SER A 160 8.29 16.42 -13.08
N VAL A 161 7.35 15.94 -13.88
CA VAL A 161 5.97 16.48 -13.93
C VAL A 161 5.24 16.15 -12.62
N ILE A 162 5.36 14.93 -12.14
CA ILE A 162 4.75 14.51 -10.86
C ILE A 162 5.30 15.38 -9.72
N ASN A 163 6.61 15.55 -9.64
CA ASN A 163 7.27 16.41 -8.64
C ASN A 163 6.77 17.85 -8.70
N PHE A 164 6.64 18.42 -9.91
CA PHE A 164 6.13 19.77 -10.09
C PHE A 164 4.68 19.92 -9.60
N LEU A 165 3.82 18.94 -9.90
CA LEU A 165 2.42 18.94 -9.44
C LEU A 165 2.34 18.86 -7.91
N PHE A 166 3.17 18.04 -7.26
CA PHE A 166 3.22 17.95 -5.80
C PHE A 166 3.69 19.27 -5.16
N LEU A 167 4.74 19.91 -5.70
CA LEU A 167 5.20 21.22 -5.23
C LEU A 167 4.12 22.29 -5.31
N LEU A 168 3.29 22.29 -6.34
CA LEU A 168 2.16 23.22 -6.45
C LEU A 168 1.10 23.00 -5.38
N THR A 169 0.87 21.73 -4.98
CA THR A 169 -0.10 21.41 -3.93
C THR A 169 0.40 21.77 -2.53
N GLU A 170 1.71 21.72 -2.28
CA GLU A 170 2.32 22.12 -1.01
C GLU A 170 2.27 23.65 -0.82
N LYS A 171 2.59 24.43 -1.86
CA LYS A 171 2.51 25.91 -1.82
C LYS A 171 1.09 26.43 -1.57
N ARG A 172 0.05 25.64 -1.83
CA ARG A 172 -1.35 26.03 -1.54
C ARG A 172 -1.75 25.75 -0.09
N LYS A 173 -0.92 25.07 0.69
CA LYS A 173 -1.18 24.71 2.10
C LYS A 173 -0.39 25.59 3.08
N ALA A 174 0.61 26.32 2.61
CA ALA A 174 1.35 27.36 3.34
C ALA A 174 0.67 28.71 3.18
#